data_b00883e43b1967808eb788433f85c6a2
#
_entry.id   b00883e43b1967808eb788433f85c6a2
#
_cell.length_a   1.000
_cell.length_b   1.000
_cell.length_c   1.000
_cell.angle_alpha   90.00
_cell.angle_beta   90.00
_cell.angle_gamma   90.00
#
_symmetry.space_group_name_H-M   'P 1'
#
loop_
_entity.id
_entity.type
_entity.pdbx_description
1 polymer ?
#
loop_
_entity_poly.entity_id
_entity_poly.type
_entity_poly.pdbx_seq_one_letter_code
_entity_poly.pdbx_strand_id
1 'polypeptide(L)'
;MSYAYSMDNLRHTLIDWLNANGLDALRDKDIRVSSDDRVPGVYNLKYGALADKSDPIVQACRGAVVEDWFGKFGLLAYAFDRFFNLGEPGAAEIDWDSAKVYEKYDGSLIKLFNYKGSWLVSTSGSVMGAGDVGSSGKSFAELFWETFDYNDYHVCDLNPNYCYIFELCASENRIVVNYDQAMLRLLAVRDRSDDFVELPLDDFKFKFWIADSYDFGADNIVDAVNARGADHEGFIVCDANGNRIKVKSDVYVQLHRVRGNGEPDFSELYLNDDLDEFLLHFPDYSAKFNALRDRISDIGFMVEGFVRLYANYSQKEFAGIVLANHPNVSGAMFGIRAGKYANFMEFVGQMKPKQLDALLGL
;
A
#
# COMPACT_ATOMS: atom_id res chain seq x y z
N MET A 1 -25.42 16.03 0.73
CA MET A 1 -25.83 14.62 0.54
C MET A 1 -24.55 13.83 0.49
N SER A 2 -24.13 13.22 1.59
CA SER A 2 -22.99 12.32 1.63
C SER A 2 -23.44 10.99 1.04
N TYR A 3 -22.93 10.63 -0.13
CA TYR A 3 -23.05 9.27 -0.63
C TYR A 3 -22.14 8.39 0.23
N ALA A 4 -22.72 7.64 1.15
CA ALA A 4 -22.06 6.49 1.73
C ALA A 4 -21.91 5.46 0.59
N TYR A 5 -20.73 5.43 -0.02
CA TYR A 5 -20.36 4.32 -0.91
C TYR A 5 -20.18 3.09 -0.02
N SER A 6 -21.03 2.08 -0.17
CA SER A 6 -20.80 0.77 0.42
C SER A 6 -19.47 0.24 -0.13
N MET A 7 -18.59 -0.29 0.73
CA MET A 7 -17.26 -0.79 0.34
C MET A 7 -17.30 -1.87 -0.76
N ASP A 8 -18.40 -2.56 -0.95
CA ASP A 8 -18.58 -3.57 -2.00
C ASP A 8 -18.51 -3.03 -3.44
N ASN A 9 -18.54 -1.70 -3.62
CA ASN A 9 -18.56 -1.10 -4.95
C ASN A 9 -17.20 -0.62 -5.48
N LEU A 10 -16.14 -0.48 -4.66
CA LEU A 10 -14.89 0.13 -5.12
C LEU A 10 -14.16 -0.73 -6.17
N ARG A 11 -14.16 -2.04 -6.03
CA ARG A 11 -13.55 -2.95 -7.02
C ARG A 11 -14.28 -2.94 -8.36
N HIS A 12 -15.62 -2.84 -8.38
CA HIS A 12 -16.39 -2.65 -9.61
C HIS A 12 -16.07 -1.30 -10.24
N THR A 13 -16.07 -0.24 -9.42
CA THR A 13 -15.70 1.11 -9.85
C THR A 13 -14.32 1.12 -10.49
N LEU A 14 -13.34 0.40 -9.93
CA LEU A 14 -11.99 0.25 -10.50
C LEU A 14 -12.03 -0.42 -11.87
N ILE A 15 -12.72 -1.56 -11.99
CA ILE A 15 -12.75 -2.32 -13.26
C ILE A 15 -13.51 -1.56 -14.34
N ASP A 16 -14.63 -0.94 -14.01
CA ASP A 16 -15.38 -0.09 -14.94
C ASP A 16 -14.57 1.10 -15.41
N TRP A 17 -13.85 1.73 -14.47
CA TRP A 17 -12.98 2.85 -14.79
C TRP A 17 -11.81 2.43 -15.71
N LEU A 18 -11.15 1.28 -15.43
CA LEU A 18 -10.08 0.73 -16.28
C LEU A 18 -10.58 0.41 -17.67
N ASN A 19 -11.76 -0.19 -17.80
CA ASN A 19 -12.37 -0.50 -19.09
C ASN A 19 -12.71 0.75 -19.92
N ALA A 20 -12.98 1.87 -19.25
CA ALA A 20 -13.26 3.14 -19.90
C ALA A 20 -12.00 3.96 -20.25
N ASN A 21 -10.94 3.88 -19.44
CA ASN A 21 -9.79 4.81 -19.50
C ASN A 21 -8.45 4.11 -19.79
N GLY A 22 -8.35 2.80 -19.58
CA GLY A 22 -7.09 2.04 -19.74
C GLY A 22 -6.10 2.22 -18.60
N LEU A 23 -4.98 1.46 -18.65
CA LEU A 23 -3.94 1.49 -17.62
C LEU A 23 -3.14 2.80 -17.59
N ASP A 24 -2.91 3.41 -18.75
CA ASP A 24 -2.08 4.61 -18.83
C ASP A 24 -2.66 5.79 -18.05
N ALA A 25 -3.98 5.89 -17.98
CA ALA A 25 -4.67 6.94 -17.24
C ALA A 25 -4.52 6.83 -15.70
N LEU A 26 -4.06 5.69 -15.18
CA LEU A 26 -3.76 5.52 -13.75
C LEU A 26 -2.59 6.39 -13.27
N ARG A 27 -1.69 6.78 -14.19
CA ARG A 27 -0.57 7.67 -13.88
C ARG A 27 -1.01 9.05 -13.39
N ASP A 28 -2.11 9.56 -13.96
CA ASP A 28 -2.67 10.87 -13.58
C ASP A 28 -3.22 10.87 -12.14
N LYS A 29 -3.42 9.68 -11.58
CA LYS A 29 -3.89 9.45 -10.19
C LYS A 29 -2.77 9.02 -9.24
N ASP A 30 -1.51 9.10 -9.67
CA ASP A 30 -0.33 8.58 -8.93
C ASP A 30 -0.50 7.09 -8.56
N ILE A 31 -1.01 6.28 -9.50
CA ILE A 31 -1.11 4.84 -9.33
C ILE A 31 -0.05 4.17 -10.20
N ARG A 32 0.84 3.41 -9.57
CA ARG A 32 1.87 2.61 -10.24
C ARG A 32 1.29 1.33 -10.75
N VAL A 33 1.67 0.99 -11.99
CA VAL A 33 1.35 -0.27 -12.65
C VAL A 33 2.63 -1.07 -12.74
N SER A 34 2.67 -2.25 -12.13
CA SER A 34 3.79 -3.18 -12.24
C SER A 34 3.35 -4.48 -12.91
N SER A 35 4.21 -5.07 -13.71
CA SER A 35 4.00 -6.33 -14.43
C SER A 35 5.18 -7.26 -14.22
N ASP A 36 5.04 -8.52 -14.65
CA ASP A 36 6.11 -9.51 -14.64
C ASP A 36 6.04 -10.32 -15.94
N ASP A 37 7.18 -10.50 -16.61
CA ASP A 37 7.27 -11.17 -17.91
C ASP A 37 6.84 -12.64 -17.87
N ARG A 38 6.85 -13.26 -16.69
CA ARG A 38 6.36 -14.64 -16.48
C ARG A 38 4.84 -14.78 -16.60
N VAL A 39 4.12 -13.66 -16.42
CA VAL A 39 2.65 -13.59 -16.49
C VAL A 39 2.21 -12.39 -17.33
N PRO A 40 2.46 -12.41 -18.64
CA PRO A 40 2.14 -11.28 -19.51
C PRO A 40 0.65 -10.97 -19.51
N GLY A 41 0.32 -9.66 -19.52
CA GLY A 41 -1.06 -9.17 -19.44
C GLY A 41 -1.62 -9.11 -18.01
N VAL A 42 -0.82 -9.43 -16.99
CA VAL A 42 -1.21 -9.31 -15.58
C VAL A 42 -0.48 -8.13 -14.94
N TYR A 43 -1.23 -7.29 -14.25
CA TYR A 43 -0.74 -6.03 -13.68
C TYR A 43 -1.11 -5.92 -12.20
N ASN A 44 -0.19 -5.41 -11.39
CA ASN A 44 -0.46 -5.03 -10.00
C ASN A 44 -0.55 -3.51 -9.90
N LEU A 45 -1.57 -3.03 -9.23
CA LEU A 45 -1.91 -1.61 -9.12
C LEU A 45 -1.68 -1.14 -7.68
N LYS A 46 -0.77 -0.19 -7.50
CA LYS A 46 -0.45 0.38 -6.19
C LYS A 46 -0.42 1.90 -6.26
N TYR A 47 -1.23 2.56 -5.43
CA TYR A 47 -1.16 4.02 -5.32
C TYR A 47 0.17 4.48 -4.70
N GLY A 48 0.62 5.67 -5.11
CA GLY A 48 1.78 6.34 -4.56
C GLY A 48 1.44 7.16 -3.31
N ALA A 49 2.47 7.72 -2.68
CA ALA A 49 2.32 8.52 -1.47
C ALA A 49 1.45 9.77 -1.67
N LEU A 50 1.42 10.28 -2.89
CA LEU A 50 0.79 11.55 -3.27
C LEU A 50 -0.57 11.40 -3.94
N ALA A 51 -1.01 10.17 -4.11
CA ALA A 51 -2.32 9.88 -4.65
C ALA A 51 -3.42 10.51 -3.76
N ASP A 52 -4.45 11.04 -4.39
CA ASP A 52 -5.64 11.54 -3.69
C ASP A 52 -6.37 10.37 -3.01
N LYS A 53 -6.18 10.25 -1.71
CA LYS A 53 -6.72 9.16 -0.88
C LYS A 53 -8.23 9.22 -0.71
N SER A 54 -8.87 10.30 -1.13
CA SER A 54 -10.33 10.43 -1.20
C SER A 54 -10.92 9.87 -2.49
N ASP A 55 -10.08 9.64 -3.54
CA ASP A 55 -10.51 9.08 -4.82
C ASP A 55 -10.79 7.57 -4.68
N PRO A 56 -12.00 7.10 -5.02
CA PRO A 56 -12.37 5.68 -4.94
C PRO A 56 -11.45 4.75 -5.76
N ILE A 57 -10.94 5.21 -6.91
CA ILE A 57 -10.00 4.42 -7.74
C ILE A 57 -8.67 4.24 -7.02
N VAL A 58 -8.18 5.29 -6.35
CA VAL A 58 -6.96 5.24 -5.55
C VAL A 58 -7.14 4.27 -4.38
N GLN A 59 -8.26 4.35 -3.66
CA GLN A 59 -8.55 3.48 -2.52
C GLN A 59 -8.58 2.00 -2.91
N ALA A 60 -9.09 1.67 -4.11
CA ALA A 60 -9.11 0.31 -4.63
C ALA A 60 -7.72 -0.20 -5.07
N CYS A 61 -6.76 0.70 -5.34
CA CYS A 61 -5.44 0.34 -5.86
C CYS A 61 -4.38 0.10 -4.76
N ARG A 62 -4.73 -0.70 -3.73
CA ARG A 62 -3.79 -1.13 -2.67
C ARG A 62 -3.16 -2.49 -3.00
N GLY A 63 -2.59 -2.63 -4.20
CA GLY A 63 -2.05 -3.88 -4.71
C GLY A 63 -3.12 -4.77 -5.37
N ALA A 64 -4.17 -4.20 -5.92
CA ALA A 64 -5.12 -4.93 -6.76
C ALA A 64 -4.39 -5.55 -7.96
N VAL A 65 -4.68 -6.81 -8.28
CA VAL A 65 -4.12 -7.50 -9.43
C VAL A 65 -5.20 -7.67 -10.48
N VAL A 66 -4.92 -7.16 -11.67
CA VAL A 66 -5.85 -7.20 -12.82
C VAL A 66 -5.23 -7.90 -14.01
N GLU A 67 -6.05 -8.51 -14.85
CA GLU A 67 -5.67 -9.06 -16.14
C GLU A 67 -6.26 -8.20 -17.27
N ASP A 68 -5.46 -7.91 -18.28
CA ASP A 68 -5.90 -7.31 -19.53
C ASP A 68 -6.17 -8.40 -20.57
N TRP A 69 -7.42 -8.54 -20.98
CA TRP A 69 -7.88 -9.38 -22.06
C TRP A 69 -8.23 -8.53 -23.28
N PHE A 70 -7.24 -8.22 -24.11
CA PHE A 70 -7.42 -7.44 -25.33
C PHE A 70 -8.15 -6.11 -25.11
N GLY A 71 -7.75 -5.39 -24.06
CA GLY A 71 -8.35 -4.10 -23.68
C GLY A 71 -9.58 -4.21 -22.78
N LYS A 72 -9.92 -5.43 -22.31
CA LYS A 72 -10.94 -5.65 -21.30
C LYS A 72 -10.31 -6.13 -20.01
N PHE A 73 -10.46 -5.36 -18.96
CA PHE A 73 -9.88 -5.66 -17.64
C PHE A 73 -10.79 -6.52 -16.79
N GLY A 74 -10.18 -7.45 -16.07
CA GLY A 74 -10.80 -8.27 -15.04
C GLY A 74 -9.94 -8.32 -13.78
N LEU A 75 -10.57 -8.44 -12.62
CA LEU A 75 -9.89 -8.56 -11.33
C LEU A 75 -9.40 -10.01 -11.13
N LEU A 76 -8.12 -10.20 -10.78
CA LEU A 76 -7.54 -11.51 -10.47
C LEU A 76 -7.31 -11.72 -8.98
N ALA A 77 -6.84 -10.69 -8.26
CA ALA A 77 -6.66 -10.74 -6.82
C ALA A 77 -6.92 -9.38 -6.19
N TYR A 78 -7.56 -9.41 -5.04
CA TYR A 78 -7.95 -8.23 -4.28
C TYR A 78 -7.88 -8.54 -2.78
N ALA A 79 -7.20 -7.69 -2.02
CA ALA A 79 -7.16 -7.83 -0.58
C ALA A 79 -8.21 -6.93 0.08
N PHE A 80 -7.84 -5.70 0.32
CA PHE A 80 -8.67 -4.70 1.00
C PHE A 80 -8.58 -3.36 0.28
N ASP A 81 -9.66 -2.60 0.31
CA ASP A 81 -9.62 -1.17 0.04
C ASP A 81 -8.68 -0.47 1.02
N ARG A 82 -8.24 0.74 0.68
CA ARG A 82 -7.59 1.57 1.68
C ARG A 82 -8.57 1.84 2.81
N PHE A 83 -8.19 1.54 4.04
CA PHE A 83 -8.89 1.94 5.25
C PHE A 83 -7.96 2.74 6.17
N PHE A 84 -8.53 3.57 7.01
CA PHE A 84 -7.88 4.65 7.71
C PHE A 84 -7.72 4.35 9.21
N ASN A 85 -6.90 5.13 9.90
CA ASN A 85 -6.78 5.02 11.35
C ASN A 85 -8.01 5.61 12.04
N LEU A 86 -8.32 5.13 13.24
CA LEU A 86 -9.36 5.72 14.09
C LEU A 86 -9.06 7.22 14.28
N GLY A 87 -10.03 8.09 13.93
CA GLY A 87 -9.88 9.53 14.00
C GLY A 87 -9.19 10.20 12.80
N GLU A 88 -8.67 9.44 11.85
CA GLU A 88 -8.11 9.98 10.60
C GLU A 88 -9.25 10.47 9.69
N PRO A 89 -9.07 11.58 8.94
CA PRO A 89 -10.04 12.00 7.93
C PRO A 89 -10.28 10.90 6.90
N GLY A 90 -11.55 10.54 6.70
CA GLY A 90 -11.95 9.43 5.81
C GLY A 90 -12.08 8.08 6.50
N ALA A 91 -11.81 7.98 7.81
CA ALA A 91 -12.11 6.78 8.58
C ALA A 91 -13.60 6.42 8.50
N ALA A 92 -13.88 5.14 8.29
CA ALA A 92 -15.25 4.65 8.27
C ALA A 92 -15.90 4.78 9.66
N GLU A 93 -17.20 5.04 9.69
CA GLU A 93 -18.01 4.88 10.90
C GLU A 93 -18.24 3.38 11.13
N ILE A 94 -17.85 2.88 12.29
CA ILE A 94 -17.95 1.48 12.67
C ILE A 94 -19.25 1.23 13.42
N ASP A 95 -19.99 0.22 12.97
CA ASP A 95 -21.06 -0.38 13.77
C ASP A 95 -20.44 -1.29 14.84
N TRP A 96 -20.23 -0.75 16.04
CA TRP A 96 -19.57 -1.44 17.13
C TRP A 96 -20.36 -2.62 17.68
N ASP A 97 -21.67 -2.66 17.48
CA ASP A 97 -22.50 -3.79 17.92
C ASP A 97 -22.24 -5.07 17.11
N SER A 98 -21.78 -4.91 15.88
CA SER A 98 -21.44 -6.03 14.98
C SER A 98 -19.93 -6.18 14.74
N ALA A 99 -19.11 -5.26 15.28
CA ALA A 99 -17.68 -5.22 15.01
C ALA A 99 -16.92 -6.38 15.66
N LYS A 100 -15.91 -6.87 14.95
CA LYS A 100 -14.87 -7.76 15.45
C LYS A 100 -13.54 -7.02 15.45
N VAL A 101 -12.76 -7.22 16.50
CA VAL A 101 -11.43 -6.66 16.65
C VAL A 101 -10.40 -7.75 16.40
N TYR A 102 -9.48 -7.54 15.47
CA TYR A 102 -8.43 -8.47 15.12
C TYR A 102 -7.06 -7.90 15.44
N GLU A 103 -6.09 -8.78 15.72
CA GLU A 103 -4.68 -8.40 15.82
C GLU A 103 -4.21 -7.78 14.51
N LYS A 104 -3.55 -6.62 14.60
CA LYS A 104 -2.82 -6.05 13.48
C LYS A 104 -1.38 -6.52 13.53
N TYR A 105 -1.06 -7.52 12.72
CA TYR A 105 0.29 -8.04 12.57
C TYR A 105 1.18 -7.05 11.81
N ASP A 106 2.42 -6.94 12.23
CA ASP A 106 3.45 -6.08 11.64
C ASP A 106 4.31 -6.88 10.66
N GLY A 107 3.84 -7.02 9.44
CA GLY A 107 4.48 -7.86 8.43
C GLY A 107 4.28 -7.35 7.01
N SER A 108 4.16 -8.27 6.09
CA SER A 108 3.91 -7.98 4.69
C SER A 108 2.63 -8.64 4.20
N LEU A 109 1.73 -7.82 3.65
CA LEU A 109 0.47 -8.28 3.09
C LEU A 109 0.72 -9.09 1.81
N ILE A 110 0.32 -10.35 1.80
CA ILE A 110 0.45 -11.29 0.69
C ILE A 110 -0.94 -11.70 0.19
N LYS A 111 -1.11 -11.75 -1.11
CA LYS A 111 -2.26 -12.36 -1.78
C LYS A 111 -1.80 -13.64 -2.47
N LEU A 112 -2.42 -14.76 -2.09
CA LEU A 112 -2.23 -16.06 -2.73
C LEU A 112 -3.48 -16.40 -3.54
N PHE A 113 -3.33 -16.58 -4.86
CA PHE A 113 -4.44 -16.88 -5.76
C PHE A 113 -4.00 -17.78 -6.91
N ASN A 114 -4.94 -18.54 -7.47
CA ASN A 114 -4.66 -19.38 -8.62
C ASN A 114 -4.85 -18.59 -9.93
N TYR A 115 -3.87 -18.73 -10.83
CA TYR A 115 -3.93 -18.19 -12.18
C TYR A 115 -3.49 -19.25 -13.18
N LYS A 116 -4.40 -19.65 -14.06
CA LYS A 116 -4.14 -20.67 -15.11
C LYS A 116 -3.52 -21.97 -14.58
N GLY A 117 -3.97 -22.42 -13.40
CA GLY A 117 -3.51 -23.65 -12.75
C GLY A 117 -2.27 -23.50 -11.87
N SER A 118 -1.66 -22.32 -11.80
CA SER A 118 -0.51 -22.03 -10.94
C SER A 118 -0.89 -21.11 -9.79
N TRP A 119 -0.35 -21.35 -8.60
CA TRP A 119 -0.52 -20.47 -7.46
C TRP A 119 0.49 -19.33 -7.51
N LEU A 120 -0.01 -18.11 -7.50
CA LEU A 120 0.78 -16.88 -7.51
C LEU A 120 0.76 -16.22 -6.15
N VAL A 121 1.93 -15.77 -5.71
CA VAL A 121 2.16 -14.99 -4.50
C VAL A 121 2.37 -13.55 -4.91
N SER A 122 1.47 -12.65 -4.54
CA SER A 122 1.55 -11.23 -4.88
C SER A 122 1.64 -10.38 -3.61
N THR A 123 2.48 -9.35 -3.64
CA THR A 123 2.56 -8.32 -2.59
C THR A 123 1.74 -7.08 -2.98
N SER A 124 1.76 -6.04 -2.15
CA SER A 124 1.16 -4.75 -2.54
C SER A 124 1.85 -4.08 -3.73
N GLY A 125 3.12 -4.42 -4.03
CA GLY A 125 3.93 -3.79 -5.09
C GLY A 125 4.34 -4.69 -6.24
N SER A 126 4.09 -6.00 -6.18
CA SER A 126 4.56 -6.98 -7.17
C SER A 126 3.53 -8.05 -7.45
N VAL A 127 3.31 -8.38 -8.74
CA VAL A 127 2.43 -9.48 -9.17
C VAL A 127 2.91 -10.83 -8.67
N MET A 128 4.22 -11.07 -8.68
CA MET A 128 4.87 -12.35 -8.43
C MET A 128 5.68 -12.39 -7.13
N GLY A 129 5.52 -11.38 -6.25
CA GLY A 129 6.31 -11.31 -5.01
C GLY A 129 7.82 -11.27 -5.23
N ALA A 130 8.28 -10.71 -6.34
CA ALA A 130 9.68 -10.73 -6.77
C ALA A 130 10.59 -9.73 -6.05
N GLY A 131 10.05 -8.88 -5.15
CA GLY A 131 10.87 -7.92 -4.38
C GLY A 131 11.76 -8.64 -3.37
N ASP A 132 12.98 -8.12 -3.17
CA ASP A 132 13.91 -8.64 -2.18
C ASP A 132 13.42 -8.38 -0.76
N VAL A 133 13.58 -9.36 0.12
CA VAL A 133 13.24 -9.27 1.54
C VAL A 133 14.50 -8.91 2.35
N GLY A 134 14.61 -7.64 2.72
CA GLY A 134 15.73 -7.16 3.53
C GLY A 134 17.09 -7.53 2.93
N SER A 135 17.98 -8.12 3.73
CA SER A 135 19.30 -8.62 3.33
C SER A 135 19.36 -10.15 3.16
N SER A 136 18.21 -10.83 3.15
CA SER A 136 18.14 -12.30 3.12
C SER A 136 18.54 -12.91 1.77
N GLY A 137 18.50 -12.12 0.70
CA GLY A 137 18.69 -12.61 -0.68
C GLY A 137 17.51 -13.43 -1.22
N LYS A 138 16.38 -13.47 -0.49
CA LYS A 138 15.14 -14.14 -0.89
C LYS A 138 14.14 -13.12 -1.40
N SER A 139 13.29 -13.52 -2.33
CA SER A 139 12.08 -12.79 -2.69
C SER A 139 10.96 -13.01 -1.68
N PHE A 140 9.94 -12.14 -1.69
CA PHE A 140 8.74 -12.35 -0.88
C PHE A 140 8.03 -13.66 -1.21
N ALA A 141 8.03 -14.08 -2.47
CA ALA A 141 7.43 -15.36 -2.86
C ALA A 141 8.18 -16.56 -2.28
N GLU A 142 9.53 -16.55 -2.30
CA GLU A 142 10.35 -17.62 -1.70
C GLU A 142 10.14 -17.69 -0.20
N LEU A 143 10.20 -16.56 0.51
CA LEU A 143 9.97 -16.53 1.95
C LEU A 143 8.54 -16.97 2.30
N PHE A 144 7.55 -16.59 1.49
CA PHE A 144 6.17 -17.04 1.68
C PHE A 144 6.05 -18.57 1.59
N TRP A 145 6.58 -19.20 0.53
CA TRP A 145 6.47 -20.65 0.36
C TRP A 145 7.24 -21.42 1.41
N GLU A 146 8.44 -20.98 1.81
CA GLU A 146 9.19 -21.58 2.92
C GLU A 146 8.38 -21.51 4.23
N THR A 147 7.73 -20.36 4.49
CA THR A 147 6.90 -20.19 5.70
C THR A 147 5.61 -20.99 5.60
N PHE A 148 5.03 -21.14 4.41
CA PHE A 148 3.83 -21.94 4.15
C PHE A 148 4.07 -23.41 4.51
N ASP A 149 5.19 -23.97 4.04
CA ASP A 149 5.63 -25.33 4.35
C ASP A 149 5.99 -25.48 5.85
N TYR A 150 6.68 -24.49 6.42
CA TYR A 150 7.04 -24.48 7.85
C TYR A 150 5.82 -24.45 8.77
N ASN A 151 4.74 -23.75 8.37
CA ASN A 151 3.47 -23.72 9.12
C ASN A 151 2.60 -24.96 8.90
N ASP A 152 3.10 -25.95 8.18
CA ASP A 152 2.39 -27.20 7.83
C ASP A 152 1.10 -26.95 7.04
N TYR A 153 1.11 -25.93 6.16
CA TYR A 153 0.00 -25.66 5.27
C TYR A 153 0.14 -26.49 3.98
N HIS A 154 -0.97 -26.90 3.42
CA HIS A 154 -0.97 -27.76 2.26
C HIS A 154 -1.70 -27.13 1.07
N VAL A 155 -1.08 -27.20 -0.12
CA VAL A 155 -1.68 -26.67 -1.37
C VAL A 155 -3.02 -27.37 -1.69
N CYS A 156 -3.20 -28.63 -1.28
CA CYS A 156 -4.47 -29.34 -1.47
C CYS A 156 -5.63 -28.79 -0.64
N ASP A 157 -5.36 -27.97 0.38
CA ASP A 157 -6.38 -27.29 1.16
C ASP A 157 -6.88 -25.99 0.52
N LEU A 158 -6.19 -25.54 -0.53
CA LEU A 158 -6.51 -24.32 -1.24
C LEU A 158 -7.59 -24.56 -2.31
N ASN A 159 -8.59 -23.69 -2.33
CA ASN A 159 -9.60 -23.65 -3.40
C ASN A 159 -9.12 -22.68 -4.51
N PRO A 160 -8.99 -23.14 -5.78
CA PRO A 160 -8.50 -22.28 -6.86
C PRO A 160 -9.41 -21.09 -7.20
N ASN A 161 -10.65 -21.09 -6.73
CA ASN A 161 -11.56 -19.96 -6.90
C ASN A 161 -11.37 -18.88 -5.82
N TYR A 162 -10.53 -19.12 -4.81
CA TYR A 162 -10.35 -18.17 -3.72
C TYR A 162 -9.07 -17.34 -3.90
N CYS A 163 -9.11 -16.14 -3.33
CA CYS A 163 -7.95 -15.30 -3.06
C CYS A 163 -7.76 -15.29 -1.54
N TYR A 164 -6.63 -15.84 -1.09
CA TYR A 164 -6.24 -15.89 0.31
C TYR A 164 -5.36 -14.69 0.62
N ILE A 165 -5.67 -13.99 1.69
CA ILE A 165 -4.94 -12.80 2.14
C ILE A 165 -4.22 -13.14 3.43
N PHE A 166 -2.90 -13.16 3.41
CA PHE A 166 -2.04 -13.46 4.54
C PHE A 166 -1.23 -12.23 4.96
N GLU A 167 -0.88 -12.17 6.25
CA GLU A 167 0.25 -11.40 6.72
C GLU A 167 1.44 -12.35 6.87
N LEU A 168 2.53 -12.04 6.20
CA LEU A 168 3.81 -12.72 6.33
C LEU A 168 4.65 -11.96 7.35
N CYS A 169 4.92 -12.59 8.49
CA CYS A 169 5.69 -12.07 9.60
C CYS A 169 6.96 -12.90 9.77
N ALA A 170 8.12 -12.31 9.64
CA ALA A 170 9.40 -12.97 9.81
C ALA A 170 10.48 -11.97 10.22
N SER A 171 11.59 -12.45 10.77
CA SER A 171 12.74 -11.61 11.11
C SER A 171 13.34 -10.93 9.88
N GLU A 172 13.26 -11.59 8.71
CA GLU A 172 13.78 -11.11 7.43
C GLU A 172 13.03 -9.90 6.90
N ASN A 173 11.71 -9.83 7.12
CA ASN A 173 10.87 -8.70 6.70
C ASN A 173 10.43 -7.81 7.87
N ARG A 174 11.19 -7.82 8.97
CA ARG A 174 10.89 -7.04 10.17
C ARG A 174 10.74 -5.55 9.87
N ILE A 175 9.64 -4.96 10.35
CA ILE A 175 9.40 -3.52 10.37
C ILE A 175 9.73 -2.96 11.76
N VAL A 176 8.91 -3.21 12.76
CA VAL A 176 9.16 -2.84 14.17
C VAL A 176 9.14 -4.08 15.05
N VAL A 177 8.04 -4.82 15.02
CA VAL A 177 7.85 -6.01 15.86
C VAL A 177 8.83 -7.09 15.46
N ASN A 178 9.43 -7.73 16.46
CA ASN A 178 10.33 -8.88 16.23
C ASN A 178 9.55 -10.18 16.36
N TYR A 179 9.60 -10.99 15.32
CA TYR A 179 9.03 -12.33 15.33
C TYR A 179 10.16 -13.35 15.39
N ASP A 180 10.20 -14.17 16.44
CA ASP A 180 11.27 -15.19 16.63
C ASP A 180 11.18 -16.31 15.60
N GLN A 181 10.01 -16.53 15.03
CA GLN A 181 9.77 -17.53 13.99
C GLN A 181 8.93 -16.93 12.88
N ALA A 182 9.24 -17.32 11.63
CA ALA A 182 8.43 -16.94 10.49
C ALA A 182 7.03 -17.57 10.59
N MET A 183 6.01 -16.76 10.33
CA MET A 183 4.61 -17.20 10.36
C MET A 183 3.77 -16.53 9.29
N LEU A 184 2.73 -17.26 8.86
CA LEU A 184 1.65 -16.73 8.04
C LEU A 184 0.37 -16.68 8.88
N ARG A 185 -0.27 -15.51 8.91
CA ARG A 185 -1.59 -15.31 9.50
C ARG A 185 -2.60 -15.04 8.42
N LEU A 186 -3.61 -15.89 8.30
CA LEU A 186 -4.71 -15.66 7.37
C LEU A 186 -5.58 -14.52 7.89
N LEU A 187 -5.71 -13.46 7.10
CA LEU A 187 -6.45 -12.25 7.45
C LEU A 187 -7.84 -12.23 6.84
N ALA A 188 -7.98 -12.76 5.61
CA ALA A 188 -9.25 -12.84 4.90
C ALA A 188 -9.16 -13.87 3.77
N VAL A 189 -10.31 -14.34 3.30
CA VAL A 189 -10.47 -15.14 2.09
C VAL A 189 -11.58 -14.53 1.26
N ARG A 190 -11.33 -14.32 -0.05
CA ARG A 190 -12.32 -13.79 -0.98
C ARG A 190 -12.67 -14.81 -2.05
N ASP A 191 -13.96 -15.01 -2.27
CA ASP A 191 -14.45 -15.87 -3.35
C ASP A 191 -14.43 -15.10 -4.68
N ARG A 192 -13.52 -15.48 -5.57
CA ARG A 192 -13.36 -14.88 -6.89
C ARG A 192 -14.49 -15.23 -7.86
N SER A 193 -15.19 -16.33 -7.59
CA SER A 193 -16.35 -16.77 -8.39
C SER A 193 -17.64 -16.05 -8.00
N ASP A 194 -17.68 -15.47 -6.80
CA ASP A 194 -18.78 -14.69 -6.27
C ASP A 194 -18.31 -13.27 -5.94
N ASP A 195 -17.87 -12.58 -6.99
CA ASP A 195 -17.52 -11.15 -6.98
C ASP A 195 -16.58 -10.71 -5.86
N PHE A 196 -15.62 -11.55 -5.50
CA PHE A 196 -14.69 -11.29 -4.40
C PHE A 196 -15.36 -11.03 -3.05
N VAL A 197 -16.55 -11.61 -2.83
CA VAL A 197 -17.19 -11.58 -1.50
C VAL A 197 -16.22 -12.14 -0.45
N GLU A 198 -16.14 -11.48 0.69
CA GLU A 198 -15.31 -11.94 1.80
C GLU A 198 -16.02 -13.05 2.56
N LEU A 199 -15.35 -14.19 2.67
CA LEU A 199 -15.88 -15.36 3.37
C LEU A 199 -15.61 -15.26 4.88
N PRO A 200 -16.47 -15.88 5.74
CA PRO A 200 -16.24 -15.91 7.17
C PRO A 200 -14.87 -16.52 7.50
N LEU A 201 -14.01 -15.76 8.18
CA LEU A 201 -12.64 -16.20 8.48
C LEU A 201 -12.61 -17.45 9.37
N ASP A 202 -13.57 -17.61 10.25
CA ASP A 202 -13.71 -18.76 11.15
C ASP A 202 -13.85 -20.11 10.41
N ASP A 203 -14.31 -20.11 9.15
CA ASP A 203 -14.44 -21.34 8.34
C ASP A 203 -13.08 -21.94 7.96
N PHE A 204 -12.01 -21.17 8.11
CA PHE A 204 -10.64 -21.54 7.70
C PHE A 204 -9.72 -21.91 8.87
N LYS A 205 -10.15 -21.75 10.13
CA LYS A 205 -9.31 -21.94 11.33
C LYS A 205 -8.75 -23.35 11.53
N PHE A 206 -9.34 -24.36 10.89
CA PHE A 206 -8.85 -25.75 10.97
C PHE A 206 -7.77 -26.06 9.90
N LYS A 207 -7.54 -25.15 8.96
CA LYS A 207 -6.57 -25.29 7.88
C LYS A 207 -5.43 -24.30 8.00
N PHE A 208 -5.71 -23.12 8.55
CA PHE A 208 -4.76 -22.01 8.64
C PHE A 208 -4.81 -21.34 10.00
N TRP A 209 -3.73 -20.77 10.42
CA TRP A 209 -3.72 -19.87 11.56
C TRP A 209 -4.37 -18.55 11.13
N ILE A 210 -5.58 -18.33 11.55
CA ILE A 210 -6.32 -17.10 11.29
C ILE A 210 -5.86 -15.98 12.22
N ALA A 211 -6.19 -14.73 11.87
CA ALA A 211 -5.90 -13.58 12.74
C ALA A 211 -6.59 -13.75 14.10
N ASP A 212 -5.82 -13.51 15.18
CA ASP A 212 -6.34 -13.51 16.54
C ASP A 212 -7.40 -12.44 16.70
N SER A 213 -8.47 -12.73 17.44
CA SER A 213 -9.58 -11.82 17.67
C SER A 213 -9.79 -11.52 19.14
N TYR A 214 -10.31 -10.33 19.43
CA TYR A 214 -10.49 -9.79 20.77
C TYR A 214 -11.88 -9.19 20.93
N ASP A 215 -12.34 -9.12 22.18
CA ASP A 215 -13.62 -8.53 22.56
C ASP A 215 -13.38 -7.13 23.18
N PHE A 216 -13.11 -6.14 22.30
CA PHE A 216 -12.97 -4.74 22.67
C PHE A 216 -14.04 -3.90 21.99
N GLY A 217 -14.59 -2.93 22.72
CA GLY A 217 -15.54 -1.94 22.19
C GLY A 217 -14.91 -0.58 21.99
N ALA A 218 -15.69 0.37 21.49
CA ALA A 218 -15.28 1.76 21.25
C ALA A 218 -14.66 2.42 22.49
N ASP A 219 -15.21 2.12 23.67
CA ASP A 219 -14.85 2.80 24.93
C ASP A 219 -13.50 2.37 25.49
N ASN A 220 -12.97 1.19 25.09
CA ASN A 220 -11.76 0.60 25.70
C ASN A 220 -10.66 0.21 24.70
N ILE A 221 -10.92 0.24 23.41
CA ILE A 221 -9.94 -0.24 22.40
C ILE A 221 -8.64 0.57 22.40
N VAL A 222 -8.72 1.88 22.63
CA VAL A 222 -7.53 2.77 22.67
C VAL A 222 -6.68 2.46 23.89
N ASP A 223 -7.29 2.27 25.04
CA ASP A 223 -6.58 1.89 26.27
C ASP A 223 -5.99 0.47 26.12
N ALA A 224 -6.75 -0.45 25.51
CA ALA A 224 -6.30 -1.81 25.28
C ALA A 224 -5.08 -1.87 24.36
N VAL A 225 -5.04 -1.09 23.28
CA VAL A 225 -3.90 -1.06 22.36
C VAL A 225 -2.66 -0.46 23.03
N ASN A 226 -2.80 0.60 23.80
CA ASN A 226 -1.69 1.26 24.47
C ASN A 226 -1.14 0.45 25.64
N ALA A 227 -1.95 -0.40 26.27
CA ALA A 227 -1.52 -1.29 27.34
C ALA A 227 -0.61 -2.46 26.86
N ARG A 228 -0.56 -2.75 25.54
CA ARG A 228 0.19 -3.90 24.99
C ARG A 228 1.68 -3.65 24.77
N GLY A 229 2.13 -2.40 24.81
CA GLY A 229 3.54 -2.05 24.67
C GLY A 229 4.07 -2.14 23.24
N ALA A 230 5.40 -2.37 23.12
CA ALA A 230 6.14 -2.26 21.86
C ALA A 230 6.05 -3.49 20.94
N ASP A 231 5.60 -4.63 21.46
CA ASP A 231 5.57 -5.91 20.72
C ASP A 231 4.32 -6.11 19.87
N HIS A 232 3.51 -5.05 19.73
CA HIS A 232 2.26 -5.06 18.99
C HIS A 232 2.11 -3.78 18.17
N GLU A 233 1.65 -3.94 16.92
CA GLU A 233 1.35 -2.79 16.06
C GLU A 233 0.04 -2.13 16.50
N GLY A 234 -1.00 -2.94 16.73
CA GLY A 234 -2.33 -2.44 17.07
C GLY A 234 -3.44 -3.43 16.73
N PHE A 235 -4.61 -2.89 16.40
CA PHE A 235 -5.80 -3.65 16.03
C PHE A 235 -6.38 -3.21 14.69
N ILE A 236 -7.10 -4.14 14.05
CA ILE A 236 -8.02 -3.88 12.95
C ILE A 236 -9.43 -4.12 13.47
N VAL A 237 -10.31 -3.14 13.35
CA VAL A 237 -11.74 -3.28 13.64
C VAL A 237 -12.48 -3.46 12.32
N CYS A 238 -13.34 -4.47 12.25
CA CYS A 238 -14.16 -4.75 11.07
C CYS A 238 -15.60 -5.03 11.51
N ASP A 239 -16.56 -4.27 11.00
CA ASP A 239 -17.99 -4.49 11.26
C ASP A 239 -18.64 -5.46 10.27
N ALA A 240 -19.91 -5.82 10.50
CA ALA A 240 -20.66 -6.70 9.62
C ALA A 240 -20.90 -6.14 8.20
N ASN A 241 -20.76 -4.83 8.01
CA ASN A 241 -20.87 -4.18 6.71
C ASN A 241 -19.53 -4.18 5.93
N GLY A 242 -18.46 -4.72 6.53
CA GLY A 242 -17.13 -4.74 5.95
C GLY A 242 -16.34 -3.43 6.14
N ASN A 243 -16.87 -2.44 6.86
CA ASN A 243 -16.13 -1.24 7.22
C ASN A 243 -14.94 -1.59 8.10
N ARG A 244 -13.81 -0.97 7.84
CA ARG A 244 -12.56 -1.23 8.56
C ARG A 244 -11.89 0.04 9.01
N ILE A 245 -11.33 0.01 10.22
CA ILE A 245 -10.39 1.01 10.73
C ILE A 245 -9.18 0.34 11.37
N LYS A 246 -8.09 1.09 11.48
CA LYS A 246 -6.89 0.71 12.23
C LYS A 246 -6.88 1.45 13.57
N VAL A 247 -6.46 0.77 14.62
CA VAL A 247 -6.16 1.38 15.92
C VAL A 247 -4.74 0.98 16.29
N LYS A 248 -3.80 1.91 16.15
CA LYS A 248 -2.38 1.65 16.39
C LYS A 248 -1.97 2.10 17.78
N SER A 249 -0.96 1.43 18.35
CA SER A 249 -0.35 1.80 19.61
C SER A 249 0.52 3.04 19.45
N ASP A 250 0.43 4.00 20.38
CA ASP A 250 1.31 5.17 20.41
C ASP A 250 2.79 4.77 20.50
N VAL A 251 3.07 3.71 21.25
CA VAL A 251 4.43 3.17 21.40
C VAL A 251 4.95 2.62 20.08
N TYR A 252 4.11 1.87 19.35
CA TYR A 252 4.49 1.35 18.03
C TYR A 252 4.78 2.50 17.06
N VAL A 253 3.90 3.49 16.99
CA VAL A 253 4.07 4.66 16.11
C VAL A 253 5.36 5.42 16.47
N GLN A 254 5.68 5.57 17.77
CA GLN A 254 6.94 6.15 18.20
C GLN A 254 8.16 5.33 17.78
N LEU A 255 8.12 4.01 17.94
CA LEU A 255 9.24 3.11 17.59
C LEU A 255 9.45 3.01 16.09
N HIS A 256 8.39 2.97 15.32
CA HIS A 256 8.45 3.04 13.85
C HIS A 256 9.20 4.31 13.38
N ARG A 257 9.09 5.37 14.16
CA ARG A 257 9.73 6.66 13.97
C ARG A 257 11.22 6.71 14.35
N VAL A 258 11.62 6.03 15.44
CA VAL A 258 12.96 6.17 16.09
C VAL A 258 14.06 5.42 15.34
N ARG A 259 13.83 4.87 14.17
CA ARG A 259 14.89 4.24 13.36
C ARG A 259 16.04 5.19 12.96
N GLY A 260 15.94 6.53 13.23
CA GLY A 260 17.00 7.51 13.04
C GLY A 260 17.08 8.48 14.21
N ASN A 261 18.20 8.70 14.78
CA ASN A 261 18.71 9.75 15.71
C ASN A 261 17.71 10.63 16.53
N GLY A 262 16.48 10.17 16.78
CA GLY A 262 15.51 10.87 17.62
C GLY A 262 14.66 11.95 16.95
N GLU A 263 14.94 12.34 15.71
CA GLU A 263 14.08 13.21 14.88
C GLU A 263 13.32 12.38 13.86
N PRO A 264 12.03 12.72 13.56
CA PRO A 264 11.28 12.00 12.55
C PRO A 264 11.86 12.27 11.17
N ASP A 265 12.09 11.20 10.42
CA ASP A 265 12.51 11.28 9.02
C ASP A 265 11.29 11.61 8.16
N PHE A 266 11.15 12.90 7.77
CA PHE A 266 10.06 13.35 6.91
C PHE A 266 10.04 12.58 5.58
N SER A 267 11.18 12.40 4.96
CA SER A 267 11.29 11.80 3.63
C SER A 267 10.91 10.32 3.67
N GLU A 268 11.26 9.60 4.72
CA GLU A 268 10.83 8.21 4.93
C GLU A 268 9.33 8.15 5.15
N LEU A 269 8.78 8.95 6.07
CA LEU A 269 7.35 9.01 6.35
C LEU A 269 6.53 9.37 5.10
N TYR A 270 7.02 10.35 4.34
CA TYR A 270 6.34 10.84 3.15
C TYR A 270 6.33 9.81 2.01
N LEU A 271 7.47 9.15 1.74
CA LEU A 271 7.60 8.17 0.68
C LEU A 271 6.93 6.82 1.00
N ASN A 272 6.73 6.51 2.28
CA ASN A 272 6.03 5.30 2.72
C ASN A 272 4.53 5.49 2.93
N ASP A 273 4.00 6.71 2.73
CA ASP A 273 2.59 7.04 2.97
C ASP A 273 2.17 7.00 4.46
N ASP A 274 3.13 7.20 5.36
CA ASP A 274 2.92 7.14 6.82
C ASP A 274 2.77 8.54 7.45
N LEU A 275 2.92 9.60 6.64
CA LEU A 275 2.97 10.97 7.16
C LEU A 275 1.67 11.43 7.82
N ASP A 276 0.52 11.12 7.22
CA ASP A 276 -0.79 11.55 7.78
C ASP A 276 -1.09 10.82 9.09
N GLU A 277 -0.76 9.52 9.15
CA GLU A 277 -0.85 8.75 10.39
C GLU A 277 0.08 9.30 11.46
N PHE A 278 1.33 9.60 11.08
CA PHE A 278 2.30 10.20 11.98
C PHE A 278 1.79 11.52 12.57
N LEU A 279 1.24 12.41 11.75
CA LEU A 279 0.73 13.72 12.19
C LEU A 279 -0.52 13.61 13.07
N LEU A 280 -1.28 12.52 12.97
CA LEU A 280 -2.40 12.23 13.86
C LEU A 280 -1.92 12.04 15.31
N HIS A 281 -0.83 11.30 15.51
CA HIS A 281 -0.23 11.03 16.82
C HIS A 281 0.69 12.17 17.31
N PHE A 282 1.27 12.93 16.38
CA PHE A 282 2.26 13.99 16.67
C PHE A 282 1.92 15.31 15.98
N PRO A 283 0.81 15.98 16.38
CA PRO A 283 0.31 17.18 15.72
C PRO A 283 1.31 18.36 15.78
N ASP A 284 2.24 18.37 16.73
CA ASP A 284 3.26 19.41 16.86
C ASP A 284 4.18 19.52 15.64
N TYR A 285 4.32 18.43 14.85
CA TYR A 285 5.09 18.45 13.61
C TYR A 285 4.32 18.95 12.40
N SER A 286 3.00 19.20 12.51
CA SER A 286 2.15 19.54 11.36
C SER A 286 2.64 20.76 10.60
N ALA A 287 3.04 21.84 11.30
CA ALA A 287 3.51 23.06 10.64
C ALA A 287 4.79 22.81 9.83
N LYS A 288 5.79 22.11 10.42
CA LYS A 288 7.06 21.76 9.76
C LYS A 288 6.85 20.86 8.55
N PHE A 289 6.06 19.81 8.72
CA PHE A 289 5.91 18.78 7.68
C PHE A 289 4.99 19.21 6.55
N ASN A 290 3.96 20.00 6.83
CA ASN A 290 3.14 20.61 5.77
C ASN A 290 3.94 21.59 4.93
N ALA A 291 4.82 22.41 5.54
CA ALA A 291 5.71 23.29 4.78
C ALA A 291 6.66 22.50 3.83
N LEU A 292 7.12 21.32 4.23
CA LEU A 292 7.93 20.45 3.35
C LEU A 292 7.09 19.83 2.23
N ARG A 293 5.85 19.42 2.53
CA ARG A 293 4.88 18.95 1.53
C ARG A 293 4.56 20.02 0.49
N ASP A 294 4.31 21.25 0.93
CA ASP A 294 4.08 22.40 0.03
C ASP A 294 5.31 22.66 -0.84
N ARG A 295 6.52 22.58 -0.29
CA ARG A 295 7.78 22.76 -1.03
C ARG A 295 7.95 21.70 -2.13
N ILE A 296 7.57 20.45 -1.89
CA ILE A 296 7.58 19.40 -2.94
C ILE A 296 6.62 19.80 -4.08
N SER A 297 5.42 20.26 -3.73
CA SER A 297 4.41 20.69 -4.69
C SER A 297 4.91 21.88 -5.51
N ASP A 298 5.51 22.89 -4.89
CA ASP A 298 6.08 24.06 -5.56
C ASP A 298 7.20 23.67 -6.54
N ILE A 299 8.09 22.76 -6.13
CA ILE A 299 9.14 22.22 -7.03
C ILE A 299 8.48 21.50 -8.22
N GLY A 300 7.42 20.73 -7.99
CA GLY A 300 6.66 20.03 -9.03
C GLY A 300 6.07 21.00 -10.05
N PHE A 301 5.38 22.02 -9.60
CA PHE A 301 4.82 23.07 -10.47
C PHE A 301 5.90 23.74 -11.32
N MET A 302 7.03 24.07 -10.71
CA MET A 302 8.17 24.68 -11.41
C MET A 302 8.74 23.73 -12.46
N VAL A 303 9.00 22.47 -12.11
CA VAL A 303 9.58 21.46 -13.03
C VAL A 303 8.67 21.21 -14.23
N GLU A 304 7.38 20.96 -14.00
CA GLU A 304 6.43 20.68 -15.06
C GLU A 304 6.14 21.91 -15.93
N GLY A 305 6.03 23.07 -15.31
CA GLY A 305 5.90 24.36 -16.01
C GLY A 305 7.10 24.62 -16.93
N PHE A 306 8.31 24.32 -16.45
CA PHE A 306 9.54 24.46 -17.23
C PHE A 306 9.58 23.49 -18.41
N VAL A 307 9.27 22.22 -18.20
CA VAL A 307 9.23 21.21 -19.28
C VAL A 307 8.23 21.61 -20.35
N ARG A 308 7.04 22.10 -19.98
CA ARG A 308 6.02 22.60 -20.92
C ARG A 308 6.48 23.83 -21.70
N LEU A 309 7.10 24.81 -21.02
CA LEU A 309 7.57 26.05 -21.63
C LEU A 309 8.61 25.78 -22.72
N TYR A 310 9.51 24.84 -22.49
CA TYR A 310 10.61 24.51 -23.41
C TYR A 310 10.36 23.23 -24.23
N ALA A 311 9.09 22.80 -24.40
CA ALA A 311 8.74 21.57 -25.10
C ALA A 311 9.23 21.53 -26.55
N ASN A 312 9.24 22.70 -27.25
CA ASN A 312 9.59 22.81 -28.66
C ASN A 312 11.11 23.04 -28.93
N TYR A 313 11.92 23.12 -27.86
CA TYR A 313 13.36 23.27 -28.01
C TYR A 313 14.02 21.94 -28.39
N SER A 314 15.15 21.98 -29.07
CA SER A 314 15.96 20.78 -29.33
C SER A 314 16.44 20.16 -28.00
N GLN A 315 16.78 18.89 -28.02
CA GLN A 315 17.33 18.19 -26.84
C GLN A 315 18.59 18.87 -26.28
N LYS A 316 19.45 19.39 -27.17
CA LYS A 316 20.69 20.04 -26.77
C LYS A 316 20.46 21.41 -26.12
N GLU A 317 19.56 22.21 -26.68
CA GLU A 317 19.20 23.51 -26.12
C GLU A 317 18.51 23.35 -24.76
N PHE A 318 17.52 22.43 -24.67
CA PHE A 318 16.86 22.13 -23.43
C PHE A 318 17.85 21.70 -22.35
N ALA A 319 18.76 20.77 -22.66
CA ALA A 319 19.77 20.31 -21.70
C ALA A 319 20.69 21.47 -21.24
N GLY A 320 21.10 22.34 -22.12
CA GLY A 320 21.90 23.51 -21.76
C GLY A 320 21.18 24.45 -20.79
N ILE A 321 19.89 24.73 -21.03
CA ILE A 321 19.09 25.62 -20.18
C ILE A 321 18.83 24.98 -18.82
N VAL A 322 18.44 23.66 -18.79
CA VAL A 322 18.18 22.91 -17.55
C VAL A 322 19.42 22.88 -16.67
N LEU A 323 20.56 22.48 -17.20
CA LEU A 323 21.79 22.34 -16.40
C LEU A 323 22.33 23.69 -15.89
N ALA A 324 22.09 24.77 -16.62
CA ALA A 324 22.50 26.11 -16.21
C ALA A 324 21.60 26.68 -15.09
N ASN A 325 20.30 26.40 -15.12
CA ASN A 325 19.34 27.05 -14.22
C ASN A 325 18.80 26.14 -13.11
N HIS A 326 18.66 24.83 -13.37
CA HIS A 326 17.99 23.88 -12.49
C HIS A 326 18.74 22.53 -12.35
N PRO A 327 20.05 22.53 -12.04
CA PRO A 327 20.86 21.30 -11.99
C PRO A 327 20.31 20.26 -10.99
N ASN A 328 19.75 20.71 -9.86
CA ASN A 328 19.28 19.84 -8.78
C ASN A 328 18.02 19.02 -9.14
N VAL A 329 17.23 19.48 -10.10
CA VAL A 329 16.01 18.81 -10.58
C VAL A 329 16.12 18.39 -12.04
N SER A 330 17.32 18.44 -12.61
CA SER A 330 17.57 18.10 -14.01
C SER A 330 17.12 16.68 -14.37
N GLY A 331 17.31 15.73 -13.45
CA GLY A 331 16.87 14.34 -13.63
C GLY A 331 15.34 14.21 -13.81
N ALA A 332 14.56 14.96 -13.03
CA ALA A 332 13.11 15.03 -13.19
C ALA A 332 12.72 15.63 -14.54
N MET A 333 13.29 16.79 -14.89
CA MET A 333 12.99 17.51 -16.15
C MET A 333 13.32 16.65 -17.38
N PHE A 334 14.47 15.98 -17.39
CA PHE A 334 14.83 15.08 -18.48
C PHE A 334 13.94 13.84 -18.54
N GLY A 335 13.61 13.25 -17.39
CA GLY A 335 12.77 12.08 -17.32
C GLY A 335 11.33 12.35 -17.78
N ILE A 336 10.74 13.46 -17.35
CA ILE A 336 9.39 13.88 -17.77
C ILE A 336 9.38 14.19 -19.27
N ARG A 337 10.35 14.93 -19.76
CA ARG A 337 10.46 15.25 -21.19
C ARG A 337 10.63 14.01 -22.07
N ALA A 338 11.34 13.00 -21.58
CA ALA A 338 11.57 11.74 -22.29
C ALA A 338 10.38 10.75 -22.16
N GLY A 339 9.33 11.10 -21.41
CA GLY A 339 8.19 10.22 -21.15
C GLY A 339 8.51 9.07 -20.19
N LYS A 340 9.66 9.11 -19.49
CA LYS A 340 10.00 8.13 -18.45
C LYS A 340 9.13 8.31 -17.22
N TYR A 341 8.77 9.56 -16.89
CA TYR A 341 7.85 9.91 -15.80
C TYR A 341 6.70 10.74 -16.38
N ALA A 342 5.48 10.47 -15.99
CA ALA A 342 4.31 11.24 -16.42
C ALA A 342 4.33 12.66 -15.82
N ASN A 343 4.79 12.77 -14.57
CA ASN A 343 4.83 14.02 -13.81
C ASN A 343 5.98 14.02 -12.80
N PHE A 344 6.14 15.14 -12.07
CA PHE A 344 7.17 15.27 -11.05
C PHE A 344 6.95 14.32 -9.87
N MET A 345 5.71 14.03 -9.52
CA MET A 345 5.37 13.22 -8.38
C MET A 345 5.72 11.74 -8.63
N GLU A 346 5.55 11.23 -9.85
CA GLU A 346 6.04 9.91 -10.23
C GLU A 346 7.57 9.79 -10.08
N PHE A 347 8.31 10.85 -10.41
CA PHE A 347 9.75 10.91 -10.17
C PHE A 347 10.08 10.89 -8.68
N VAL A 348 9.42 11.71 -7.84
CA VAL A 348 9.60 11.74 -6.38
C VAL A 348 9.32 10.38 -5.77
N GLY A 349 8.22 9.73 -6.15
CA GLY A 349 7.84 8.44 -5.64
C GLY A 349 8.81 7.29 -5.96
N GLN A 350 9.80 7.49 -6.82
CA GLN A 350 10.89 6.55 -7.09
C GLN A 350 12.19 6.90 -6.37
N MET A 351 12.20 7.99 -5.60
CA MET A 351 13.36 8.40 -4.82
C MET A 351 13.55 7.52 -3.59
N LYS A 352 14.79 7.46 -3.13
CA LYS A 352 15.09 7.00 -1.76
C LYS A 352 15.00 8.19 -0.81
N PRO A 353 14.74 7.98 0.51
CA PRO A 353 14.64 9.07 1.49
C PRO A 353 15.78 10.09 1.39
N LYS A 354 17.03 9.65 1.38
CA LYS A 354 18.22 10.53 1.23
C LYS A 354 18.23 11.37 -0.03
N GLN A 355 17.58 10.93 -1.10
CA GLN A 355 17.50 11.71 -2.35
C GLN A 355 16.43 12.80 -2.22
N LEU A 356 15.35 12.51 -1.52
CA LEU A 356 14.33 13.51 -1.22
C LEU A 356 14.85 14.54 -0.21
N ASP A 357 15.60 14.13 0.81
CA ASP A 357 16.30 15.05 1.73
C ASP A 357 17.19 16.01 0.97
N ALA A 358 18.03 15.50 0.06
CA ALA A 358 18.91 16.33 -0.75
C ALA A 358 18.14 17.31 -1.66
N LEU A 359 16.98 16.89 -2.19
CA LEU A 359 16.10 17.74 -2.98
C LEU A 359 15.49 18.88 -2.13
N LEU A 360 15.11 18.57 -0.90
CA LEU A 360 14.52 19.51 0.06
C LEU A 360 15.56 20.35 0.81
N GLY A 361 16.85 19.97 0.75
CA GLY A 361 17.91 20.61 1.48
C GLY A 361 17.86 20.36 3.00
N LEU A 362 17.49 19.13 3.37
CA LEU A 362 17.44 18.63 4.74
C LEU A 362 18.75 17.96 5.15
#